data_54a14fff6147655b9813be3f6150f19b
#
_entry.id   54a14fff6147655b9813be3f6150f19b
#
_cell.length_a   1.000
_cell.length_b   1.000
_cell.length_c   1.000
_cell.angle_alpha   90.00
_cell.angle_beta   90.00
_cell.angle_gamma   90.00
#
_symmetry.space_group_name_H-M   'P 1'
#
loop_
_entity.id
_entity.type
_entity.pdbx_description
1 polymer ?
#
loop_
_entity_poly.entity_id
_entity_poly.type
_entity_poly.pdbx_seq_one_letter_code
_entity_poly.pdbx_strand_id
1 'polypeptide(L)'
;MTHTIEAPVAAATAATTAAARPTARALLTGAVVAGPLFLGAGLIQGLTRDGFDFTRNALSQLSLGDPGWIQVTSFLLTGMLLIAGAVGMRRVLRGGPGGVWAPRLTAVFGASFLLSAVFTADPGAGFPAGAPDARATSMSWHGTLHMLSGMVGYLALCAAFLVLARHFAARGLRGWAVGSRLVAAAVLVGFAGSAATVLAFTAGAGLGLLGLTAVTARLARACAPAGH
;
A
#
# COMPACT_ATOMS: atom_id res chain seq x y z
N MET A 1 -30.97 -43.34 -22.86
CA MET A 1 -29.67 -42.91 -23.38
C MET A 1 -29.49 -41.46 -23.09
N THR A 2 -28.93 -41.13 -21.90
CA THR A 2 -28.58 -39.76 -21.47
C THR A 2 -27.07 -39.74 -21.23
N HIS A 3 -26.29 -39.46 -22.29
CA HIS A 3 -24.83 -39.31 -22.19
C HIS A 3 -24.44 -37.86 -22.22
N THR A 4 -24.14 -37.29 -21.03
CA THR A 4 -22.83 -36.68 -20.69
C THR A 4 -22.39 -35.50 -21.57
N ILE A 5 -22.85 -34.27 -21.20
CA ILE A 5 -22.23 -33.01 -21.66
C ILE A 5 -21.38 -32.37 -20.50
N GLU A 6 -21.24 -33.03 -19.35
CA GLU A 6 -20.55 -32.43 -18.18
C GLU A 6 -19.01 -32.41 -18.27
N ALA A 7 -18.37 -33.32 -18.97
CA ALA A 7 -16.92 -33.42 -19.04
C ALA A 7 -16.21 -32.21 -19.70
N PRO A 8 -16.69 -31.63 -20.82
CA PRO A 8 -16.02 -30.50 -21.47
C PRO A 8 -16.12 -29.21 -20.67
N VAL A 9 -17.21 -28.98 -19.93
CA VAL A 9 -17.40 -27.77 -19.10
C VAL A 9 -16.46 -27.79 -17.89
N ALA A 10 -16.32 -28.94 -17.23
CA ALA A 10 -15.41 -29.11 -16.09
C ALA A 10 -13.93 -28.91 -16.50
N ALA A 11 -13.52 -29.44 -17.67
CA ALA A 11 -12.18 -29.29 -18.22
C ALA A 11 -11.89 -27.84 -18.60
N ALA A 12 -12.83 -27.13 -19.24
CA ALA A 12 -12.69 -25.71 -19.58
C ALA A 12 -12.59 -24.81 -18.33
N THR A 13 -13.38 -25.12 -17.30
CA THR A 13 -13.33 -24.38 -16.02
C THR A 13 -12.00 -24.61 -15.29
N ALA A 14 -11.48 -25.84 -15.31
CA ALA A 14 -10.19 -26.18 -14.72
C ALA A 14 -9.03 -25.50 -15.44
N ALA A 15 -9.05 -25.47 -16.78
CA ALA A 15 -8.05 -24.79 -17.59
C ALA A 15 -8.05 -23.26 -17.37
N THR A 16 -9.23 -22.65 -17.29
CA THR A 16 -9.39 -21.21 -17.02
C THR A 16 -8.88 -20.85 -15.61
N THR A 17 -9.13 -21.70 -14.61
CA THR A 17 -8.64 -21.51 -13.24
C THR A 17 -7.12 -21.71 -13.15
N ALA A 18 -6.55 -22.66 -13.89
CA ALA A 18 -5.10 -22.88 -13.93
C ALA A 18 -4.36 -21.69 -14.56
N ALA A 19 -4.87 -21.11 -15.65
CA ALA A 19 -4.30 -19.94 -16.31
C ALA A 19 -4.44 -18.64 -15.47
N ALA A 20 -5.45 -18.54 -14.62
CA ALA A 20 -5.68 -17.35 -13.79
C ALA A 20 -4.72 -17.24 -12.59
N ARG A 21 -4.17 -18.36 -12.11
CA ARG A 21 -3.25 -18.39 -10.94
C ARG A 21 -1.90 -17.71 -11.17
N PRO A 22 -1.16 -17.96 -12.29
CA PRO A 22 0.10 -17.27 -12.58
C PRO A 22 -0.06 -15.75 -12.65
N THR A 23 -1.14 -15.29 -13.33
CA THR A 23 -1.44 -13.86 -13.45
C THR A 23 -1.75 -13.21 -12.10
N ALA A 24 -2.53 -13.87 -11.22
CA ALA A 24 -2.81 -13.36 -9.89
C ALA A 24 -1.53 -13.29 -9.04
N ARG A 25 -0.66 -14.29 -9.15
CA ARG A 25 0.65 -14.32 -8.48
C ARG A 25 1.54 -13.17 -8.95
N ALA A 26 1.66 -12.93 -10.26
CA ALA A 26 2.46 -11.83 -10.81
C ALA A 26 1.98 -10.46 -10.31
N LEU A 27 0.66 -10.22 -10.30
CA LEU A 27 0.06 -9.00 -9.79
C LEU A 27 0.34 -8.79 -8.29
N LEU A 28 0.24 -9.85 -7.49
CA LEU A 28 0.58 -9.80 -6.06
C LEU A 28 2.08 -9.57 -5.83
N THR A 29 2.95 -10.18 -6.65
CA THR A 29 4.40 -9.97 -6.57
C THR A 29 4.77 -8.51 -6.85
N GLY A 30 4.08 -7.85 -7.79
CA GLY A 30 4.21 -6.41 -7.99
C GLY A 30 3.93 -5.61 -6.72
N ALA A 31 2.84 -5.93 -6.03
CA ALA A 31 2.50 -5.27 -4.76
C ALA A 31 3.49 -5.58 -3.61
N VAL A 32 4.16 -6.74 -3.64
CA VAL A 32 5.24 -7.06 -2.68
C VAL A 32 6.39 -6.05 -2.82
N VAL A 33 6.68 -5.60 -4.02
CA VAL A 33 7.78 -4.64 -4.29
C VAL A 33 7.38 -3.21 -3.91
N ALA A 34 6.10 -2.86 -3.91
CA ALA A 34 5.61 -1.50 -3.75
C ALA A 34 6.10 -0.82 -2.45
N GLY A 35 5.97 -1.50 -1.30
CA GLY A 35 6.40 -0.97 -0.01
C GLY A 35 7.92 -0.74 0.06
N PRO A 36 8.75 -1.77 -0.18
CA PRO A 36 10.21 -1.61 -0.22
C PRO A 36 10.68 -0.56 -1.21
N LEU A 37 10.06 -0.44 -2.40
CA LEU A 37 10.40 0.57 -3.40
C LEU A 37 10.18 1.98 -2.83
N PHE A 38 9.00 2.26 -2.29
CA PHE A 38 8.67 3.59 -1.76
C PHE A 38 9.56 3.97 -0.58
N LEU A 39 9.70 3.06 0.39
CA LEU A 39 10.52 3.30 1.57
C LEU A 39 12.00 3.40 1.24
N GLY A 40 12.52 2.55 0.36
CA GLY A 40 13.91 2.58 -0.09
C GLY A 40 14.24 3.85 -0.85
N ALA A 41 13.39 4.26 -1.80
CA ALA A 41 13.55 5.50 -2.53
C ALA A 41 13.51 6.72 -1.59
N GLY A 42 12.55 6.74 -0.64
CA GLY A 42 12.45 7.79 0.37
C GLY A 42 13.66 7.84 1.29
N LEU A 43 14.15 6.69 1.74
CA LEU A 43 15.34 6.61 2.60
C LEU A 43 16.60 7.14 1.87
N ILE A 44 16.84 6.65 0.64
CA ILE A 44 18.00 7.08 -0.14
C ILE A 44 17.95 8.59 -0.37
N GLN A 45 16.83 9.12 -0.82
CA GLN A 45 16.66 10.55 -1.06
C GLN A 45 16.84 11.36 0.24
N GLY A 46 16.22 10.92 1.36
CA GLY A 46 16.33 11.63 2.63
C GLY A 46 17.76 11.66 3.20
N LEU A 47 18.57 10.64 2.90
CA LEU A 47 20.00 10.60 3.31
C LEU A 47 20.92 11.40 2.40
N THR A 48 20.49 11.72 1.18
CA THR A 48 21.36 12.35 0.15
C THR A 48 20.94 13.76 -0.23
N ARG A 49 19.77 14.24 0.23
CA ARG A 49 19.27 15.57 -0.10
C ARG A 49 19.54 16.56 1.03
N ASP A 50 20.22 17.65 0.68
CA ASP A 50 20.52 18.73 1.60
C ASP A 50 19.25 19.34 2.22
N GLY A 51 19.29 19.56 3.53
CA GLY A 51 18.19 20.15 4.30
C GLY A 51 17.06 19.19 4.65
N PHE A 52 17.10 17.93 4.23
CA PHE A 52 16.07 16.94 4.65
C PHE A 52 16.41 16.35 6.02
N ASP A 53 15.46 16.42 6.92
CA ASP A 53 15.58 15.88 8.29
C ASP A 53 14.37 14.96 8.58
N PHE A 54 14.62 13.67 8.74
CA PHE A 54 13.57 12.68 9.04
C PHE A 54 12.78 12.97 10.31
N THR A 55 13.30 13.77 11.23
CA THR A 55 12.59 14.16 12.45
C THR A 55 11.58 15.28 12.20
N ARG A 56 11.75 16.04 11.13
CA ARG A 56 10.98 17.26 10.80
C ARG A 56 10.19 17.14 9.49
N ASN A 57 10.69 16.35 8.54
CA ASN A 57 10.16 16.28 7.18
C ASN A 57 9.52 14.93 6.88
N ALA A 58 8.34 14.96 6.29
CA ALA A 58 7.69 13.77 5.79
C ALA A 58 8.33 13.33 4.45
N LEU A 59 8.36 12.00 4.17
CA LEU A 59 8.90 11.47 2.91
C LEU A 59 8.22 12.08 1.67
N SER A 60 6.97 12.53 1.80
CA SER A 60 6.26 13.17 0.71
C SER A 60 6.84 14.53 0.31
N GLN A 61 7.48 15.24 1.24
CA GLN A 61 8.16 16.50 0.91
C GLN A 61 9.36 16.30 -0.03
N LEU A 62 9.91 15.08 -0.13
CA LEU A 62 10.91 14.74 -1.14
C LEU A 62 10.43 14.94 -2.59
N SER A 63 9.13 15.11 -2.83
CA SER A 63 8.57 15.53 -4.13
C SER A 63 8.86 17.00 -4.50
N LEU A 64 9.43 17.78 -3.58
CA LEU A 64 9.74 19.20 -3.77
C LEU A 64 11.19 19.40 -4.26
N GLY A 65 11.44 20.52 -4.93
CA GLY A 65 12.76 20.87 -5.47
C GLY A 65 13.14 20.08 -6.73
N ASP A 66 14.29 20.37 -7.32
CA ASP A 66 14.72 19.82 -8.62
C ASP A 66 14.71 18.27 -8.69
N PRO A 67 15.26 17.51 -7.72
CA PRO A 67 15.19 16.04 -7.76
C PRO A 67 13.84 15.49 -7.27
N GLY A 68 12.82 16.32 -7.04
CA GLY A 68 11.48 15.90 -6.58
C GLY A 68 10.78 14.91 -7.51
N TRP A 69 11.11 14.92 -8.80
CA TRP A 69 10.59 13.97 -9.78
C TRP A 69 10.87 12.50 -9.40
N ILE A 70 11.95 12.23 -8.66
CA ILE A 70 12.27 10.86 -8.18
C ILE A 70 11.19 10.39 -7.23
N GLN A 71 10.78 11.24 -6.28
CA GLN A 71 9.72 10.90 -5.33
C GLN A 71 8.35 10.85 -6.01
N VAL A 72 8.07 11.73 -6.95
CA VAL A 72 6.85 11.69 -7.77
C VAL A 72 6.77 10.36 -8.54
N THR A 73 7.86 9.94 -9.17
CA THR A 73 7.94 8.63 -9.85
C THR A 73 7.74 7.48 -8.86
N SER A 74 8.33 7.56 -7.67
CA SER A 74 8.14 6.57 -6.60
C SER A 74 6.66 6.48 -6.19
N PHE A 75 5.96 7.60 -6.05
CA PHE A 75 4.52 7.63 -5.80
C PHE A 75 3.72 6.95 -6.92
N LEU A 76 3.99 7.30 -8.19
CA LEU A 76 3.30 6.72 -9.34
C LEU A 76 3.49 5.21 -9.42
N LEU A 77 4.73 4.74 -9.34
CA LEU A 77 5.04 3.31 -9.39
C LEU A 77 4.41 2.55 -8.23
N THR A 78 4.52 3.08 -7.01
CA THR A 78 3.93 2.47 -5.82
C THR A 78 2.42 2.37 -5.94
N GLY A 79 1.75 3.44 -6.34
CA GLY A 79 0.30 3.47 -6.54
C GLY A 79 -0.17 2.45 -7.57
N MET A 80 0.49 2.38 -8.73
CA MET A 80 0.18 1.40 -9.79
C MET A 80 0.39 -0.04 -9.33
N LEU A 81 1.49 -0.33 -8.64
CA LEU A 81 1.79 -1.66 -8.11
C LEU A 81 0.78 -2.09 -7.04
N LEU A 82 0.34 -1.18 -6.17
CA LEU A 82 -0.69 -1.45 -5.16
C LEU A 82 -2.06 -1.73 -5.81
N ILE A 83 -2.45 -0.97 -6.83
CA ILE A 83 -3.70 -1.21 -7.58
C ILE A 83 -3.63 -2.54 -8.32
N ALA A 84 -2.52 -2.86 -8.96
CA ALA A 84 -2.31 -4.17 -9.60
C ALA A 84 -2.41 -5.30 -8.57
N GLY A 85 -1.78 -5.13 -7.39
CA GLY A 85 -1.89 -6.06 -6.27
C GLY A 85 -3.32 -6.24 -5.76
N ALA A 86 -4.12 -5.17 -5.72
CA ALA A 86 -5.53 -5.25 -5.36
C ALA A 86 -6.33 -6.11 -6.35
N VAL A 87 -6.03 -6.02 -7.66
CA VAL A 87 -6.61 -6.91 -8.67
C VAL A 87 -6.19 -8.37 -8.43
N GLY A 88 -4.91 -8.61 -8.12
CA GLY A 88 -4.41 -9.94 -7.75
C GLY A 88 -5.11 -10.47 -6.49
N MET A 89 -5.22 -9.65 -5.45
CA MET A 89 -5.90 -9.96 -4.20
C MET A 89 -7.38 -10.35 -4.43
N ARG A 90 -8.10 -9.60 -5.29
CA ARG A 90 -9.49 -9.92 -5.64
C ARG A 90 -9.63 -11.30 -6.28
N ARG A 91 -8.67 -11.70 -7.14
CA ARG A 91 -8.69 -13.02 -7.77
C ARG A 91 -8.49 -14.15 -6.77
N VAL A 92 -7.61 -13.94 -5.79
CA VAL A 92 -7.26 -14.95 -4.76
C VAL A 92 -8.32 -15.07 -3.66
N LEU A 93 -8.94 -13.95 -3.28
CA LEU A 93 -9.91 -13.90 -2.18
C LEU A 93 -11.37 -14.12 -2.61
N ARG A 94 -11.62 -14.37 -3.90
CA ARG A 94 -13.00 -14.58 -4.43
C ARG A 94 -13.77 -15.61 -3.62
N GLY A 95 -15.05 -15.31 -3.35
CA GLY A 95 -15.97 -16.21 -2.66
C GLY A 95 -15.72 -16.36 -1.16
N GLY A 96 -14.66 -15.74 -0.62
CA GLY A 96 -14.33 -15.80 0.80
C GLY A 96 -14.56 -14.49 1.55
N PRO A 97 -14.47 -14.53 2.90
CA PRO A 97 -14.52 -13.34 3.73
C PRO A 97 -13.45 -12.31 3.27
N GLY A 98 -13.85 -11.08 3.05
CA GLY A 98 -12.94 -10.00 2.63
C GLY A 98 -12.64 -9.92 1.14
N GLY A 99 -13.10 -10.86 0.31
CA GLY A 99 -12.81 -10.90 -1.13
C GLY A 99 -13.35 -9.72 -1.94
N VAL A 100 -14.20 -8.90 -1.38
CA VAL A 100 -14.72 -7.68 -2.00
C VAL A 100 -14.02 -6.44 -1.42
N TRP A 101 -14.00 -6.32 -0.10
CA TRP A 101 -13.57 -5.09 0.57
C TRP A 101 -12.05 -4.96 0.69
N ALA A 102 -11.30 -6.03 1.03
CA ALA A 102 -9.86 -5.94 1.12
C ALA A 102 -9.21 -5.42 -0.17
N PRO A 103 -9.51 -5.96 -1.38
CA PRO A 103 -8.95 -5.44 -2.61
C PRO A 103 -9.43 -4.02 -2.94
N ARG A 104 -10.69 -3.65 -2.69
CA ARG A 104 -11.17 -2.30 -2.93
C ARG A 104 -10.44 -1.27 -2.07
N LEU A 105 -10.30 -1.55 -0.78
CA LEU A 105 -9.61 -0.68 0.16
C LEU A 105 -8.10 -0.57 -0.16
N THR A 106 -7.48 -1.67 -0.59
CA THR A 106 -6.09 -1.64 -1.09
C THR A 106 -5.97 -0.80 -2.37
N ALA A 107 -6.95 -0.85 -3.27
CA ALA A 107 -6.97 -0.01 -4.46
C ALA A 107 -7.15 1.47 -4.12
N VAL A 108 -7.99 1.82 -3.14
CA VAL A 108 -8.13 3.20 -2.63
C VAL A 108 -6.79 3.68 -2.05
N PHE A 109 -6.10 2.83 -1.27
CA PHE A 109 -4.76 3.15 -0.78
C PHE A 109 -3.76 3.36 -1.92
N GLY A 110 -3.77 2.52 -2.97
CA GLY A 110 -2.95 2.74 -4.16
C GLY A 110 -3.29 4.02 -4.91
N ALA A 111 -4.58 4.35 -5.04
CA ALA A 111 -5.03 5.59 -5.67
C ALA A 111 -4.58 6.84 -4.90
N SER A 112 -4.49 6.79 -3.57
CA SER A 112 -3.98 7.91 -2.78
C SER A 112 -2.53 8.25 -3.10
N PHE A 113 -1.70 7.26 -3.45
CA PHE A 113 -0.34 7.50 -3.95
C PHE A 113 -0.34 8.22 -5.30
N LEU A 114 -1.23 7.84 -6.23
CA LEU A 114 -1.34 8.52 -7.52
C LEU A 114 -1.80 9.97 -7.34
N LEU A 115 -2.73 10.23 -6.43
CA LEU A 115 -3.15 11.59 -6.09
C LEU A 115 -2.01 12.38 -5.44
N SER A 116 -1.22 11.75 -4.56
CA SER A 116 -0.05 12.39 -3.93
C SER A 116 1.08 12.69 -4.92
N ALA A 117 1.13 12.02 -6.07
CA ALA A 117 2.04 12.34 -7.17
C ALA A 117 1.59 13.60 -7.93
N VAL A 118 0.27 13.83 -8.03
CA VAL A 118 -0.32 14.99 -8.72
C VAL A 118 -0.35 16.22 -7.81
N PHE A 119 -0.79 16.03 -6.57
CA PHE A 119 -0.87 17.08 -5.57
C PHE A 119 0.32 16.97 -4.63
N THR A 120 1.29 17.87 -4.79
CA THR A 120 2.52 17.85 -3.97
C THR A 120 2.26 18.39 -2.56
N ALA A 121 3.06 17.92 -1.59
CA ALA A 121 3.07 18.47 -0.25
C ALA A 121 3.59 19.92 -0.25
N ASP A 122 3.24 20.70 0.76
CA ASP A 122 3.76 22.05 0.94
C ASP A 122 5.20 22.05 1.47
N PRO A 123 6.03 23.02 1.07
CA PRO A 123 7.35 23.25 1.65
C PRO A 123 7.21 23.71 3.12
N GLY A 124 8.21 23.43 3.92
CA GLY A 124 8.26 23.87 5.31
C GLY A 124 9.20 23.03 6.15
N ALA A 125 9.40 23.44 7.38
CA ALA A 125 10.35 22.82 8.30
C ALA A 125 11.79 22.72 7.71
N GLY A 126 12.22 23.76 6.98
CA GLY A 126 13.53 23.87 6.38
C GLY A 126 13.72 23.13 5.06
N PHE A 127 12.69 22.50 4.50
CA PHE A 127 12.81 21.72 3.27
C PHE A 127 11.78 22.15 2.20
N PRO A 128 12.18 22.25 0.88
CA PRO A 128 13.54 22.12 0.35
C PRO A 128 14.47 23.24 0.85
N ALA A 129 15.79 23.13 0.62
CA ALA A 129 16.77 24.12 1.04
C ALA A 129 16.31 25.54 0.68
N GLY A 130 16.31 26.46 1.66
CA GLY A 130 15.79 27.81 1.51
C GLY A 130 14.30 27.99 1.87
N ALA A 131 13.58 26.91 2.17
CA ALA A 131 12.24 27.02 2.72
C ALA A 131 12.26 27.52 4.18
N PRO A 132 11.17 28.16 4.67
CA PRO A 132 11.10 28.61 6.06
C PRO A 132 11.27 27.44 7.06
N ASP A 133 12.02 27.69 8.13
CA ASP A 133 12.24 26.70 9.20
C ASP A 133 10.97 26.35 9.97
N ALA A 134 10.02 27.28 10.01
CA ALA A 134 8.72 27.06 10.63
C ALA A 134 7.88 26.08 9.81
N ARG A 135 7.04 25.32 10.48
CA ARG A 135 5.95 24.59 9.81
C ARG A 135 5.02 25.61 9.15
N ALA A 136 4.54 25.26 7.96
CA ALA A 136 3.57 26.09 7.27
C ALA A 136 2.35 26.36 8.17
N THR A 137 2.01 27.63 8.38
CA THR A 137 0.84 28.06 9.16
C THR A 137 -0.45 27.99 8.36
N SER A 138 -0.34 27.97 7.02
CA SER A 138 -1.44 27.77 6.09
C SER A 138 -1.04 26.75 5.04
N MET A 139 -1.98 25.88 4.65
CA MET A 139 -1.77 24.91 3.60
C MET A 139 -2.24 25.47 2.26
N SER A 140 -1.48 25.22 1.21
CA SER A 140 -1.94 25.46 -0.16
C SER A 140 -3.10 24.50 -0.49
N TRP A 141 -3.83 24.77 -1.56
CA TRP A 141 -4.87 23.84 -2.01
C TRP A 141 -4.26 22.49 -2.48
N HIS A 142 -3.06 22.50 -3.08
CA HIS A 142 -2.32 21.29 -3.40
C HIS A 142 -1.95 20.50 -2.14
N GLY A 143 -1.34 21.15 -1.15
CA GLY A 143 -1.00 20.53 0.11
C GLY A 143 -2.22 19.99 0.86
N THR A 144 -3.34 20.71 0.81
CA THR A 144 -4.61 20.23 1.39
C THR A 144 -5.10 18.95 0.72
N LEU A 145 -5.12 18.88 -0.62
CA LEU A 145 -5.51 17.68 -1.36
C LEU A 145 -4.52 16.52 -1.15
N HIS A 146 -3.22 16.83 -1.05
CA HIS A 146 -2.19 15.84 -0.69
C HIS A 146 -2.49 15.21 0.67
N MET A 147 -2.69 16.03 1.70
CA MET A 147 -2.97 15.55 3.06
C MET A 147 -4.28 14.77 3.14
N LEU A 148 -5.35 15.24 2.47
CA LEU A 148 -6.63 14.53 2.42
C LEU A 148 -6.49 13.17 1.72
N SER A 149 -5.80 13.12 0.59
CA SER A 149 -5.57 11.86 -0.14
C SER A 149 -4.78 10.86 0.71
N GLY A 150 -3.74 11.32 1.39
CA GLY A 150 -2.97 10.50 2.32
C GLY A 150 -3.82 9.98 3.47
N MET A 151 -4.61 10.84 4.10
CA MET A 151 -5.50 10.45 5.20
C MET A 151 -6.51 9.39 4.76
N VAL A 152 -7.21 9.61 3.65
CA VAL A 152 -8.18 8.64 3.09
C VAL A 152 -7.47 7.33 2.76
N GLY A 153 -6.29 7.39 2.14
CA GLY A 153 -5.50 6.21 1.80
C GLY A 153 -5.12 5.37 3.02
N TYR A 154 -4.56 5.99 4.05
CA TYR A 154 -4.14 5.26 5.25
C TYR A 154 -5.33 4.74 6.08
N LEU A 155 -6.45 5.45 6.13
CA LEU A 155 -7.69 4.92 6.72
C LEU A 155 -8.20 3.70 5.94
N ALA A 156 -8.16 3.76 4.60
CA ALA A 156 -8.50 2.61 3.77
C ALA A 156 -7.55 1.43 4.01
N LEU A 157 -6.24 1.68 4.18
CA LEU A 157 -5.27 0.65 4.53
C LEU A 157 -5.59 0.00 5.88
N CYS A 158 -5.89 0.78 6.92
CA CYS A 158 -6.31 0.27 8.22
C CYS A 158 -7.56 -0.61 8.11
N ALA A 159 -8.58 -0.14 7.38
CA ALA A 159 -9.78 -0.90 7.13
C ALA A 159 -9.49 -2.20 6.34
N ALA A 160 -8.58 -2.16 5.35
CA ALA A 160 -8.14 -3.35 4.62
C ALA A 160 -7.51 -4.39 5.55
N PHE A 161 -6.65 -3.96 6.48
CA PHE A 161 -6.04 -4.86 7.47
C PHE A 161 -7.08 -5.47 8.41
N LEU A 162 -8.10 -4.73 8.84
CA LEU A 162 -9.17 -5.27 9.67
C LEU A 162 -10.02 -6.31 8.92
N VAL A 163 -10.28 -6.08 7.63
CA VAL A 163 -10.95 -7.06 6.76
C VAL A 163 -10.09 -8.31 6.55
N LEU A 164 -8.79 -8.13 6.30
CA LEU A 164 -7.82 -9.23 6.15
C LEU A 164 -7.65 -10.01 7.46
N ALA A 165 -7.67 -9.35 8.61
CA ALA A 165 -7.64 -10.02 9.91
C ALA A 165 -8.83 -10.99 10.09
N ARG A 166 -10.04 -10.59 9.67
CA ARG A 166 -11.22 -11.46 9.66
C ARG A 166 -11.05 -12.63 8.69
N HIS A 167 -10.50 -12.36 7.49
CA HIS A 167 -10.22 -13.40 6.51
C HIS A 167 -9.25 -14.46 7.06
N PHE A 168 -8.15 -14.02 7.67
CA PHE A 168 -7.17 -14.93 8.25
C PHE A 168 -7.70 -15.69 9.46
N ALA A 169 -8.51 -15.03 10.32
CA ALA A 169 -9.14 -15.67 11.45
C ALA A 169 -10.10 -16.79 11.01
N ALA A 170 -10.93 -16.55 9.98
CA ALA A 170 -11.85 -17.53 9.42
C ALA A 170 -11.12 -18.75 8.81
N ARG A 171 -9.84 -18.63 8.51
CA ARG A 171 -8.98 -19.73 8.02
C ARG A 171 -8.09 -20.36 9.10
N GLY A 172 -8.30 -20.02 10.36
CA GLY A 172 -7.48 -20.52 11.48
C GLY A 172 -6.06 -19.93 11.56
N LEU A 173 -5.73 -18.95 10.71
CA LEU A 173 -4.41 -18.31 10.64
C LEU A 173 -4.28 -17.19 11.69
N ARG A 174 -4.33 -17.58 12.98
CA ARG A 174 -4.41 -16.64 14.12
C ARG A 174 -3.26 -15.62 14.15
N GLY A 175 -2.01 -16.03 13.88
CA GLY A 175 -0.85 -15.11 13.85
C GLY A 175 -1.01 -14.01 12.80
N TRP A 176 -1.48 -14.34 11.60
CA TRP A 176 -1.76 -13.37 10.54
C TRP A 176 -2.94 -12.47 10.87
N ALA A 177 -3.95 -13.00 11.55
CA ALA A 177 -5.10 -12.22 11.99
C ALA A 177 -4.71 -11.19 13.07
N VAL A 178 -3.90 -11.59 14.04
CA VAL A 178 -3.38 -10.68 15.08
C VAL A 178 -2.42 -9.67 14.47
N GLY A 179 -1.45 -10.12 13.66
CA GLY A 179 -0.51 -9.23 12.99
C GLY A 179 -1.18 -8.14 12.17
N SER A 180 -2.24 -8.49 11.40
CA SER A 180 -3.00 -7.50 10.64
C SER A 180 -3.68 -6.45 11.54
N ARG A 181 -4.22 -6.84 12.70
CA ARG A 181 -4.80 -5.88 13.66
C ARG A 181 -3.74 -4.97 14.27
N LEU A 182 -2.58 -5.53 14.63
CA LEU A 182 -1.46 -4.77 15.19
C LEU A 182 -0.91 -3.75 14.21
N VAL A 183 -0.79 -4.11 12.93
CA VAL A 183 -0.37 -3.17 11.88
C VAL A 183 -1.39 -2.04 11.74
N ALA A 184 -2.70 -2.34 11.69
CA ALA A 184 -3.72 -1.30 11.65
C ALA A 184 -3.63 -0.35 12.87
N ALA A 185 -3.45 -0.91 14.07
CA ALA A 185 -3.27 -0.11 15.29
C ALA A 185 -1.99 0.75 15.23
N ALA A 186 -0.86 0.19 14.77
CA ALA A 186 0.40 0.93 14.63
C ALA A 186 0.29 2.10 13.65
N VAL A 187 -0.42 1.92 12.52
CA VAL A 187 -0.70 3.01 11.57
C VAL A 187 -1.51 4.11 12.24
N LEU A 188 -2.59 3.77 12.96
CA LEU A 188 -3.44 4.76 13.65
C LEU A 188 -2.67 5.49 14.76
N VAL A 189 -1.85 4.78 15.54
CA VAL A 189 -0.98 5.38 16.57
C VAL A 189 0.04 6.31 15.93
N GLY A 190 0.65 5.92 14.80
CA GLY A 190 1.56 6.77 14.04
C GLY A 190 0.89 8.06 13.55
N PHE A 191 -0.35 7.95 13.06
CA PHE A 191 -1.16 9.11 12.68
C PHE A 191 -1.47 10.03 13.88
N ALA A 192 -1.93 9.48 14.98
CA ALA A 192 -2.19 10.26 16.20
C ALA A 192 -0.90 10.92 16.73
N GLY A 193 0.22 10.19 16.68
CA GLY A 193 1.53 10.69 17.12
C GLY A 193 2.14 11.74 16.18
N SER A 194 1.61 11.92 14.96
CA SER A 194 2.11 12.91 14.00
C SER A 194 2.03 14.35 14.49
N ALA A 195 1.12 14.63 15.42
CA ALA A 195 1.03 15.93 16.10
C ALA A 195 2.28 16.24 16.95
N ALA A 196 2.91 15.22 17.54
CA ALA A 196 4.11 15.35 18.33
C ALA A 196 5.38 15.27 17.49
N THR A 197 5.45 14.33 16.55
CA THR A 197 6.63 14.13 15.70
C THR A 197 6.29 13.49 14.35
N VAL A 198 6.95 13.97 13.29
CA VAL A 198 6.85 13.39 11.94
C VAL A 198 7.34 11.94 11.91
N LEU A 199 8.32 11.59 12.76
CA LEU A 199 8.81 10.21 12.86
C LEU A 199 7.72 9.21 13.24
N ALA A 200 6.78 9.59 14.12
CA ALA A 200 5.67 8.71 14.51
C ALA A 200 4.80 8.37 13.29
N PHE A 201 4.48 9.37 12.48
CA PHE A 201 3.76 9.17 11.22
C PHE A 201 4.56 8.29 10.24
N THR A 202 5.82 8.62 10.01
CA THR A 202 6.69 7.89 9.07
C THR A 202 6.86 6.42 9.47
N ALA A 203 7.05 6.15 10.77
CA ALA A 203 7.14 4.79 11.31
C ALA A 203 5.83 4.01 11.13
N GLY A 204 4.69 4.61 11.51
CA GLY A 204 3.38 3.99 11.35
C GLY A 204 3.04 3.70 9.89
N ALA A 205 3.27 4.66 9.00
CA ALA A 205 3.07 4.53 7.57
C ALA A 205 3.98 3.45 6.96
N GLY A 206 5.25 3.43 7.35
CA GLY A 206 6.22 2.41 6.94
C GLY A 206 5.81 1.00 7.37
N LEU A 207 5.38 0.84 8.64
CA LEU A 207 4.84 -0.45 9.12
C LEU A 207 3.60 -0.87 8.34
N GLY A 208 2.72 0.06 7.97
CA GLY A 208 1.58 -0.20 7.11
C GLY A 208 1.99 -0.77 5.75
N LEU A 209 2.93 -0.13 5.07
CA LEU A 209 3.47 -0.59 3.78
C LEU A 209 4.15 -1.96 3.88
N LEU A 210 5.02 -2.16 4.88
CA LEU A 210 5.70 -3.45 5.10
C LEU A 210 4.72 -4.55 5.51
N GLY A 211 3.71 -4.22 6.31
CA GLY A 211 2.63 -5.15 6.64
C GLY A 211 1.85 -5.59 5.40
N LEU A 212 1.54 -4.65 4.49
CA LEU A 212 0.86 -4.97 3.23
C LEU A 212 1.78 -5.81 2.31
N THR A 213 3.08 -5.51 2.25
CA THR A 213 4.09 -6.34 1.59
C THR A 213 4.05 -7.78 2.12
N ALA A 214 4.05 -7.98 3.44
CA ALA A 214 4.01 -9.30 4.05
C ALA A 214 2.71 -10.05 3.72
N VAL A 215 1.56 -9.39 3.80
CA VAL A 215 0.26 -9.99 3.46
C VAL A 215 0.18 -10.37 1.98
N THR A 216 0.61 -9.50 1.07
CA THR A 216 0.59 -9.78 -0.37
C THR A 216 1.57 -10.90 -0.73
N ALA A 217 2.74 -10.98 -0.09
CA ALA A 217 3.67 -12.09 -0.22
C ALA A 217 3.06 -13.41 0.25
N ARG A 218 2.34 -13.40 1.37
CA ARG A 218 1.63 -14.60 1.88
C ARG A 218 0.56 -15.08 0.91
N LEU A 219 -0.20 -14.15 0.32
CA LEU A 219 -1.23 -14.47 -0.68
C LEU A 219 -0.60 -14.98 -1.99
N ALA A 220 0.50 -14.38 -2.44
CA ALA A 220 1.23 -14.81 -3.64
C ALA A 220 1.79 -16.23 -3.51
N ARG A 221 2.32 -16.59 -2.32
CA ARG A 221 2.79 -17.96 -2.03
C ARG A 221 1.66 -18.98 -2.08
N ALA A 222 0.46 -18.61 -1.63
CA ALA A 222 -0.71 -19.49 -1.71
C ALA A 222 -1.17 -19.79 -3.16
N CYS A 223 -0.70 -19.00 -4.14
CA CYS A 223 -0.95 -19.23 -5.57
C CYS A 223 0.14 -20.08 -6.24
N ALA A 224 1.24 -20.41 -5.53
CA ALA A 224 2.28 -21.27 -6.10
C ALA A 224 1.73 -22.69 -6.30
N PRO A 225 2.08 -23.37 -7.41
CA PRO A 225 1.77 -24.79 -7.53
C PRO A 225 2.40 -25.55 -6.36
N ALA A 226 1.66 -26.54 -5.81
CA ALA A 226 2.23 -27.46 -4.85
C ALA A 226 3.42 -28.15 -5.56
N GLY A 227 4.65 -27.89 -5.07
CA GLY A 227 5.84 -28.56 -5.60
C GLY A 227 5.68 -30.08 -5.40
N HIS A 228 5.90 -30.80 -6.48
CA HIS A 228 6.02 -32.25 -6.45
C HIS A 228 7.32 -32.62 -5.77
#